data_699d9b17b14e8ae1f3383c2fbdfc4a1b
#
_entry.id   699d9b17b14e8ae1f3383c2fbdfc4a1b
#
_cell.length_a   1.000
_cell.length_b   1.000
_cell.length_c   1.000
_cell.angle_alpha   90.00
_cell.angle_beta   90.00
_cell.angle_gamma   90.00
#
_symmetry.space_group_name_H-M   'P 1'
#
loop_
_entity.id
_entity.type
_entity.pdbx_description
1 polymer ?
#
loop_
_entity_poly.entity_id
_entity_poly.type
_entity_poly.pdbx_seq_one_letter_code
_entity_poly.pdbx_strand_id
1 'polypeptide(L)'
;MTPTEIIRMTATICGTTPEMIRSKSRRNGSAKKATEKAVFARWCVWFIMYHYLGLPKNGISSAFDMHHASIIHALGTKFDKGQLLRDAEMIKERGILLARVIEGYYYHQAIAS
;
A
#
# COMPACT_ATOMS: atom_id res chain seq x y z
N MET A 1 11.01 0.52 -11.00
CA MET A 1 10.52 1.70 -10.23
C MET A 1 11.24 1.82 -8.89
N THR A 2 11.52 3.02 -8.48
CA THR A 2 12.02 3.28 -7.13
C THR A 2 10.88 3.27 -6.12
N PRO A 3 11.15 3.10 -4.82
CA PRO A 3 10.11 3.22 -3.79
C PRO A 3 9.36 4.56 -3.86
N THR A 4 10.04 5.66 -4.12
CA THR A 4 9.41 6.98 -4.25
C THR A 4 8.41 7.02 -5.42
N GLU A 5 8.75 6.42 -6.55
CA GLU A 5 7.86 6.35 -7.71
C GLU A 5 6.62 5.48 -7.41
N ILE A 6 6.81 4.36 -6.72
CA ILE A 6 5.71 3.49 -6.30
C ILE A 6 4.75 4.23 -5.37
N ILE A 7 5.30 4.98 -4.41
CA ILE A 7 4.49 5.78 -3.49
C ILE A 7 3.67 6.83 -4.24
N ARG A 8 4.27 7.55 -5.19
CA ARG A 8 3.57 8.56 -5.99
C ARG A 8 2.43 7.95 -6.80
N MET A 9 2.72 6.86 -7.51
CA MET A 9 1.72 6.16 -8.32
C MET A 9 0.57 5.68 -7.45
N THR A 10 0.87 5.04 -6.34
CA THR A 10 -0.13 4.49 -5.42
C THR A 10 -0.98 5.59 -4.81
N ALA A 11 -0.36 6.71 -4.43
CA ALA A 11 -1.08 7.87 -3.90
C ALA A 11 -2.11 8.39 -4.91
N THR A 12 -1.73 8.52 -6.16
CA THR A 12 -2.63 8.98 -7.22
C THR A 12 -3.81 8.01 -7.40
N ILE A 13 -3.55 6.72 -7.46
CA ILE A 13 -4.58 5.70 -7.69
C ILE A 13 -5.54 5.62 -6.50
N CYS A 14 -5.01 5.67 -5.28
CA CYS A 14 -5.81 5.52 -4.07
C CYS A 14 -6.45 6.83 -3.57
N GLY A 15 -6.17 7.95 -4.23
CA GLY A 15 -6.74 9.25 -3.86
C GLY A 15 -6.18 9.82 -2.57
N THR A 16 -4.87 9.69 -2.37
CA THR A 16 -4.15 10.24 -1.22
C THR A 16 -2.87 10.94 -1.68
N THR A 17 -1.98 11.27 -0.77
CA THR A 17 -0.71 11.93 -1.08
C THR A 17 0.48 11.11 -0.59
N PRO A 18 1.67 11.28 -1.19
CA PRO A 18 2.88 10.62 -0.69
C PRO A 18 3.18 10.93 0.77
N GLU A 19 2.93 12.15 1.19
CA GLU A 19 3.14 12.58 2.59
C GLU A 19 2.23 11.80 3.54
N MET A 20 0.96 11.62 3.16
CA MET A 20 0.00 10.85 3.95
C MET A 20 0.38 9.37 4.03
N ILE A 21 0.86 8.79 2.94
CA ILE A 21 1.32 7.39 2.92
C ILE A 21 2.48 7.19 3.90
N ARG A 22 3.40 8.14 3.98
CA ARG A 22 4.56 8.07 4.88
C ARG A 22 4.27 8.49 6.30
N SER A 23 3.12 9.13 6.54
CA SER A 23 2.77 9.69 7.86
C SER A 23 2.46 8.60 8.87
N LYS A 24 3.01 8.76 10.08
CA LYS A 24 2.69 7.92 11.22
C LYS A 24 1.57 8.50 12.08
N SER A 25 1.11 9.71 11.76
CA SER A 25 0.10 10.41 12.55
C SER A 25 -1.24 9.71 12.46
N ARG A 26 -1.88 9.53 13.61
CA ARG A 26 -3.27 9.07 13.70
C ARG A 26 -4.16 10.29 13.76
N ARG A 27 -5.23 10.28 12.96
CA ARG A 27 -6.20 11.36 12.94
C ARG A 27 -7.59 10.83 13.26
N ASN A 28 -8.37 11.64 13.96
CA ASN A 28 -9.74 11.33 14.36
C ASN A 28 -10.73 12.25 13.65
N GLY A 29 -12.02 11.94 13.75
CA GLY A 29 -13.09 12.75 13.20
C GLY A 29 -13.13 12.74 11.67
N SER A 30 -13.31 13.92 11.08
CA SER A 30 -13.43 14.06 9.61
C SER A 30 -12.19 13.62 8.84
N ALA A 31 -11.03 13.63 9.48
CA ALA A 31 -9.78 13.19 8.87
C ALA A 31 -9.60 11.68 8.89
N LYS A 32 -10.49 10.93 9.55
CA LYS A 32 -10.36 9.47 9.68
C LYS A 32 -10.39 8.75 8.33
N LYS A 33 -11.30 9.14 7.44
CA LYS A 33 -11.40 8.54 6.09
C LYS A 33 -10.13 8.78 5.27
N ALA A 34 -9.58 9.99 5.35
CA ALA A 34 -8.33 10.31 4.67
C ALA A 34 -7.18 9.46 5.21
N THR A 35 -7.13 9.25 6.53
CA THR A 35 -6.14 8.39 7.17
C THR A 35 -6.29 6.93 6.74
N GLU A 36 -7.52 6.42 6.67
CA GLU A 36 -7.79 5.05 6.23
C GLU A 36 -7.36 4.81 4.80
N LYS A 37 -7.61 5.76 3.89
CA LYS A 37 -7.14 5.68 2.50
C LYS A 37 -5.62 5.63 2.44
N ALA A 38 -4.94 6.47 3.22
CA ALA A 38 -3.49 6.51 3.25
C ALA A 38 -2.89 5.23 3.81
N VAL A 39 -3.50 4.66 4.85
CA VAL A 39 -3.06 3.39 5.44
C VAL A 39 -3.21 2.26 4.42
N PHE A 40 -4.34 2.19 3.73
CA PHE A 40 -4.55 1.18 2.70
C PHE A 40 -3.56 1.35 1.54
N ALA A 41 -3.34 2.58 1.09
CA ALA A 41 -2.35 2.88 0.05
C ALA A 41 -0.93 2.44 0.48
N ARG A 42 -0.59 2.67 1.74
CA ARG A 42 0.69 2.21 2.30
C ARG A 42 0.84 0.69 2.22
N TRP A 43 -0.21 -0.06 2.55
CA TRP A 43 -0.20 -1.52 2.43
C TRP A 43 0.00 -1.96 0.98
N CYS A 44 -0.62 -1.27 0.03
CA CYS A 44 -0.42 -1.54 -1.39
C CYS A 44 1.04 -1.30 -1.81
N VAL A 45 1.66 -0.22 -1.33
CA VAL A 45 3.08 0.06 -1.59
C VAL A 45 3.95 -1.08 -1.04
N TRP A 46 3.71 -1.48 0.20
CA TRP A 46 4.46 -2.59 0.81
C TRP A 46 4.27 -3.90 0.05
N PHE A 47 3.06 -4.16 -0.42
CA PHE A 47 2.74 -5.35 -1.22
C PHE A 47 3.58 -5.37 -2.51
N ILE A 48 3.63 -4.26 -3.23
CA ILE A 48 4.44 -4.13 -4.45
C ILE A 48 5.94 -4.29 -4.14
N MET A 49 6.41 -3.63 -3.10
CA MET A 49 7.82 -3.70 -2.72
C MET A 49 8.26 -5.13 -2.35
N TYR A 50 7.40 -5.85 -1.65
CA TYR A 50 7.71 -7.21 -1.23
C TYR A 50 7.56 -8.23 -2.36
N HIS A 51 6.42 -8.24 -3.04
CA HIS A 51 6.10 -9.29 -4.03
C HIS A 51 6.68 -9.03 -5.42
N TYR A 52 6.88 -7.77 -5.80
CA TYR A 52 7.32 -7.42 -7.16
C TYR A 52 8.74 -6.92 -7.22
N LEU A 53 9.19 -6.15 -6.22
CA LEU A 53 10.59 -5.72 -6.15
C LEU A 53 11.49 -6.71 -5.40
N GLY A 54 10.91 -7.64 -4.67
CA GLY A 54 11.67 -8.62 -3.91
C GLY A 54 12.40 -8.06 -2.69
N LEU A 55 11.96 -6.92 -2.17
CA LEU A 55 12.58 -6.33 -0.99
C LEU A 55 12.21 -7.12 0.26
N PRO A 56 13.17 -7.38 1.16
CA PRO A 56 12.86 -8.04 2.43
C PRO A 56 12.04 -7.14 3.34
N LYS A 57 11.28 -7.74 4.24
CA LYS A 57 10.43 -7.00 5.19
C LYS A 57 11.24 -5.99 6.00
N ASN A 58 12.46 -6.34 6.40
CA ASN A 58 13.37 -5.43 7.11
C ASN A 58 13.75 -4.22 6.26
N GLY A 59 13.98 -4.41 4.96
CA GLY A 59 14.28 -3.33 4.04
C GLY A 59 13.12 -2.37 3.87
N ILE A 60 11.90 -2.91 3.79
CA ILE A 60 10.67 -2.10 3.72
C ILE A 60 10.49 -1.30 5.02
N SER A 61 10.67 -1.95 6.16
CA SER A 61 10.60 -1.31 7.48
C SER A 61 11.57 -0.13 7.58
N SER A 62 12.80 -0.31 7.14
CA SER A 62 13.82 0.75 7.14
C SER A 62 13.45 1.89 6.20
N ALA A 63 12.96 1.58 5.01
CA ALA A 63 12.59 2.59 4.00
C ALA A 63 11.45 3.50 4.48
N PHE A 64 10.54 2.95 5.30
CA PHE A 64 9.41 3.71 5.85
C PHE A 64 9.65 4.21 7.27
N ASP A 65 10.76 3.83 7.90
CA ASP A 65 11.02 4.11 9.31
C ASP A 65 9.84 3.67 10.17
N MET A 66 9.36 2.46 9.94
CA MET A 66 8.23 1.86 10.65
C MET A 66 8.63 0.53 11.27
N HIS A 67 7.91 0.13 12.31
CA HIS A 67 8.20 -1.11 13.02
C HIS A 67 8.01 -2.31 12.11
N HIS A 68 8.93 -3.27 12.18
CA HIS A 68 8.92 -4.49 11.38
C HIS A 68 7.60 -5.28 11.52
N ALA A 69 7.03 -5.32 12.72
CA ALA A 69 5.76 -5.99 12.98
C ALA A 69 4.60 -5.41 12.16
N SER A 70 4.61 -4.10 11.89
CA SER A 70 3.59 -3.46 11.06
C SER A 70 3.62 -3.98 9.62
N ILE A 71 4.81 -4.20 9.08
CA ILE A 71 4.99 -4.76 7.73
C ILE A 71 4.50 -6.22 7.69
N ILE A 72 4.89 -7.02 8.65
CA ILE A 72 4.48 -8.42 8.77
C ILE A 72 2.96 -8.53 8.87
N HIS A 73 2.35 -7.71 9.74
CA HIS A 73 0.91 -7.70 9.93
C HIS A 73 0.17 -7.32 8.64
N ALA A 74 0.61 -6.27 7.96
CA ALA A 74 -0.02 -5.84 6.73
C ALA A 74 0.07 -6.92 5.63
N LEU A 75 1.25 -7.48 5.40
CA LEU A 75 1.48 -8.44 4.33
C LEU A 75 0.89 -9.82 4.64
N GLY A 76 0.88 -10.23 5.91
CA GLY A 76 0.39 -11.55 6.30
C GLY A 76 -1.10 -11.60 6.60
N THR A 77 -1.65 -10.52 7.19
CA THR A 77 -3.03 -10.50 7.68
C THR A 77 -3.97 -9.74 6.75
N LYS A 78 -3.57 -8.56 6.29
CA LYS A 78 -4.46 -7.66 5.55
C LYS A 78 -4.67 -8.06 4.09
N PHE A 79 -3.71 -8.77 3.51
CA PHE A 79 -3.82 -9.31 2.15
C PHE A 79 -4.00 -10.83 2.15
N ASP A 80 -4.23 -11.44 3.31
CA ASP A 80 -4.59 -12.84 3.40
C ASP A 80 -6.00 -13.05 2.83
N LYS A 81 -6.13 -14.11 2.04
CA LYS A 81 -7.36 -14.51 1.37
C LYS A 81 -8.55 -14.65 2.33
N GLY A 82 -8.30 -15.15 3.55
CA GLY A 82 -9.33 -15.33 4.57
C GLY A 82 -9.85 -13.99 5.13
N GLN A 83 -8.98 -13.02 5.29
CA GLN A 83 -9.37 -11.68 5.75
C GLN A 83 -10.15 -10.94 4.65
N LEU A 84 -9.73 -11.12 3.39
CA LEU A 84 -10.40 -10.53 2.25
C LEU A 84 -11.83 -11.01 2.07
N LEU A 85 -12.16 -12.24 2.49
CA LEU A 85 -13.51 -12.80 2.35
C LEU A 85 -14.48 -12.35 3.44
N ARG A 86 -14.00 -11.71 4.51
CA ARG A 86 -14.86 -11.34 5.65
C ARG A 86 -15.56 -9.99 5.52
N ASP A 87 -15.05 -9.11 4.68
CA ASP A 87 -15.58 -7.75 4.47
C ASP A 87 -15.94 -7.54 3.00
N ALA A 88 -17.01 -8.15 2.54
CA ALA A 88 -17.32 -8.26 1.11
C ALA A 88 -17.40 -6.93 0.34
N GLU A 89 -17.91 -5.86 0.93
CA GLU A 89 -17.99 -4.57 0.24
C GLU A 89 -16.67 -3.79 0.25
N MET A 90 -16.00 -3.75 1.39
CA MET A 90 -14.66 -3.16 1.48
C MET A 90 -13.65 -3.92 0.62
N ILE A 91 -13.85 -5.22 0.45
CA ILE A 91 -13.03 -6.09 -0.38
C ILE A 91 -13.10 -5.69 -1.85
N LYS A 92 -14.29 -5.44 -2.39
CA LYS A 92 -14.43 -5.05 -3.80
C LYS A 92 -13.67 -3.78 -4.09
N GLU A 93 -13.86 -2.75 -3.30
CA GLU A 93 -13.20 -1.46 -3.49
C GLU A 93 -11.67 -1.57 -3.34
N ARG A 94 -11.23 -2.21 -2.27
CA ARG A 94 -9.80 -2.39 -1.99
C ARG A 94 -9.13 -3.32 -2.99
N GLY A 95 -9.82 -4.39 -3.40
CA GLY A 95 -9.33 -5.30 -4.43
C GLY A 95 -9.17 -4.61 -5.77
N ILE A 96 -10.12 -3.75 -6.15
CA ILE A 96 -10.03 -2.95 -7.37
C ILE A 96 -8.84 -1.98 -7.30
N LEU A 97 -8.66 -1.30 -6.18
CA LEU A 97 -7.54 -0.38 -6.00
C LEU A 97 -6.20 -1.11 -6.05
N LEU A 98 -6.08 -2.23 -5.36
CA LEU A 98 -4.86 -3.03 -5.41
C LEU A 98 -4.57 -3.51 -6.84
N ALA A 99 -5.58 -3.97 -7.56
CA ALA A 99 -5.43 -4.39 -8.95
C ALA A 99 -4.93 -3.24 -9.83
N ARG A 100 -5.45 -2.03 -9.63
CA ARG A 100 -5.01 -0.84 -10.36
C ARG A 100 -3.55 -0.49 -10.04
N VAL A 101 -3.15 -0.62 -8.80
CA VAL A 101 -1.76 -0.39 -8.39
C VAL A 101 -0.83 -1.40 -9.08
N ILE A 102 -1.21 -2.66 -9.09
CA ILE A 102 -0.44 -3.72 -9.77
C ILE A 102 -0.35 -3.45 -11.28
N GLU A 103 -1.47 -3.11 -11.92
CA GLU A 103 -1.49 -2.75 -13.34
C GLU A 103 -0.59 -1.55 -13.63
N GLY A 104 -0.64 -0.53 -12.78
CA GLY A 104 0.22 0.64 -12.92
C GLY A 104 1.69 0.29 -12.80
N TYR A 105 2.04 -0.60 -11.89
CA TYR A 105 3.40 -1.10 -11.75
C TYR A 105 3.88 -1.77 -13.03
N TYR A 106 3.10 -2.69 -13.59
CA TYR A 106 3.44 -3.36 -14.85
C TYR A 106 3.55 -2.39 -16.03
N TYR A 107 2.66 -1.41 -16.09
CA TYR A 107 2.70 -0.37 -17.14
C TYR A 107 4.01 0.42 -17.09
N HIS A 108 4.43 0.85 -15.90
CA HIS A 108 5.68 1.57 -15.74
C HIS A 108 6.90 0.70 -16.08
N GLN A 109 6.86 -0.58 -15.76
CA GLN A 109 7.92 -1.52 -16.12
C GLN A 109 8.01 -1.67 -17.65
N ALA A 110 6.89 -1.77 -18.34
CA ALA A 110 6.86 -1.88 -19.80
C ALA A 110 7.43 -0.64 -20.50
N ILE A 111 7.16 0.56 -19.96
CA ILE A 111 7.70 1.81 -20.49
C ILE A 111 9.21 1.91 -20.24
N ALA A 112 9.67 1.46 -19.08
CA ALA A 112 11.08 1.55 -18.69
C ALA A 112 11.99 0.55 -19.43
N SER A 113 11.42 -0.50 -19.98
CA SER A 113 12.15 -1.47 -20.81
C SER A 113 12.13 -1.11 -22.32
#